data_c07360fe0955e4ab1616896532b20981
#
_entry.id   c07360fe0955e4ab1616896532b20981
#
_cell.length_a   1.000
_cell.length_b   1.000
_cell.length_c   1.000
_cell.angle_alpha   90.00
_cell.angle_beta   90.00
_cell.angle_gamma   90.00
#
_symmetry.space_group_name_H-M   'P 1'
#
loop_
_entity.id
_entity.type
_entity.pdbx_description
1 polymer ?
#
loop_
_entity_poly.entity_id
_entity_poly.type
_entity_poly.pdbx_seq_one_letter_code
_entity_poly.pdbx_strand_id
1 'polypeptide(L)'
;MSDDLPTGATPIDPDEAEGLLPEHLTTRGELDELEEANIQEGLEWALRRAREVLSEEFVYELHRRMFDSVWAWAGKVRLTDKNIGVDKHAVRTEVRKLIEDALFWRENGVYDADELAVRFHHRLVFIHPFPNGNGRHARMMADLLAQQLGAAAFSWGGGSLTNTSELRTAYIGALQTADQGDVGPLREFARS
;
A
#
# COMPACT_ATOMS: atom_id res chain seq x y z
N MET A 1 -11.69 1.75 -22.88
CA MET A 1 -12.02 2.22 -21.51
C MET A 1 -11.54 3.66 -21.42
N SER A 2 -12.38 4.61 -21.01
CA SER A 2 -12.02 6.03 -21.01
C SER A 2 -10.96 6.32 -19.96
N ASP A 3 -9.94 7.08 -20.34
CA ASP A 3 -8.70 7.39 -19.61
C ASP A 3 -8.89 8.39 -18.43
N ASP A 4 -10.03 8.40 -17.78
CA ASP A 4 -10.28 9.31 -16.65
C ASP A 4 -9.89 8.61 -15.33
N LEU A 5 -8.55 8.48 -15.13
CA LEU A 5 -8.02 7.92 -13.90
C LEU A 5 -8.16 8.94 -12.77
N PRO A 6 -8.60 8.51 -11.57
CA PRO A 6 -8.66 9.40 -10.40
C PRO A 6 -7.28 10.00 -10.08
N THR A 7 -7.25 11.21 -9.55
CA THR A 7 -6.01 11.87 -9.09
C THR A 7 -5.19 10.94 -8.21
N GLY A 8 -3.89 10.80 -8.50
CA GLY A 8 -2.98 9.91 -7.77
C GLY A 8 -3.16 8.41 -8.06
N ALA A 9 -3.97 8.04 -9.06
CA ALA A 9 -4.00 6.66 -9.52
C ALA A 9 -2.79 6.35 -10.39
N THR A 10 -2.27 5.14 -10.26
CA THR A 10 -1.19 4.62 -11.11
C THR A 10 -1.83 3.94 -12.32
N PRO A 11 -1.54 4.39 -13.56
CA PRO A 11 -1.95 3.66 -14.74
C PRO A 11 -1.37 2.24 -14.75
N ILE A 12 -2.14 1.28 -15.20
CA ILE A 12 -1.65 -0.06 -15.50
C ILE A 12 -1.09 -0.01 -16.91
N ASP A 13 0.18 -0.36 -17.07
CA ASP A 13 0.79 -0.46 -18.39
C ASP A 13 0.14 -1.62 -19.20
N PRO A 14 0.10 -1.55 -20.54
CA PRO A 14 -0.48 -2.61 -21.38
C PRO A 14 0.06 -3.99 -21.05
N ASP A 15 1.36 -4.14 -20.86
CA ASP A 15 2.02 -5.41 -20.52
C ASP A 15 1.59 -5.94 -19.12
N GLU A 16 1.26 -5.04 -18.21
CA GLU A 16 0.76 -5.40 -16.88
C GLU A 16 -0.73 -5.78 -16.93
N ALA A 17 -1.50 -5.17 -17.84
CA ALA A 17 -2.90 -5.52 -18.08
C ALA A 17 -3.05 -6.96 -18.59
N GLU A 18 -2.06 -7.47 -19.33
CA GLU A 18 -2.01 -8.89 -19.74
C GLU A 18 -1.89 -9.85 -18.54
N GLY A 19 -1.51 -9.33 -17.38
CA GLY A 19 -1.45 -10.10 -16.12
C GLY A 19 -2.80 -10.36 -15.46
N LEU A 20 -3.91 -9.91 -16.04
CA LEU A 20 -5.26 -10.19 -15.50
C LEU A 20 -5.59 -11.68 -15.66
N LEU A 21 -5.89 -12.36 -14.54
CA LEU A 21 -6.14 -13.80 -14.51
C LEU A 21 -7.60 -14.18 -14.87
N PRO A 22 -8.64 -13.45 -14.40
CA PRO A 22 -10.01 -13.77 -14.75
C PRO A 22 -10.34 -13.40 -16.21
N GLU A 23 -10.70 -14.40 -17.02
CA GLU A 23 -10.98 -14.22 -18.47
C GLU A 23 -12.34 -13.57 -18.78
N HIS A 24 -13.24 -13.48 -17.81
CA HIS A 24 -14.66 -13.13 -18.06
C HIS A 24 -15.07 -11.76 -17.50
N LEU A 25 -14.11 -10.93 -17.07
CA LEU A 25 -14.41 -9.59 -16.58
C LEU A 25 -14.78 -8.65 -17.73
N THR A 26 -15.97 -8.05 -17.63
CA THR A 26 -16.49 -7.15 -18.65
C THR A 26 -16.54 -5.70 -18.17
N THR A 27 -16.56 -5.48 -16.85
CA THR A 27 -16.70 -4.16 -16.25
C THR A 27 -15.61 -3.87 -15.21
N ARG A 28 -15.37 -2.58 -14.96
CA ARG A 28 -14.49 -2.14 -13.88
C ARG A 28 -15.03 -2.53 -12.51
N GLY A 29 -16.34 -2.50 -12.33
CA GLY A 29 -16.97 -2.87 -11.05
C GLY A 29 -16.73 -4.32 -10.68
N GLU A 30 -16.85 -5.26 -11.64
CA GLU A 30 -16.52 -6.67 -11.41
C GLU A 30 -15.06 -6.87 -11.00
N LEU A 31 -14.14 -6.12 -11.59
CA LEU A 31 -12.72 -6.16 -11.21
C LEU A 31 -12.53 -5.64 -9.79
N ASP A 32 -13.14 -4.50 -9.45
CA ASP A 32 -13.02 -3.89 -8.12
C ASP A 32 -13.59 -4.82 -7.02
N GLU A 33 -14.69 -5.53 -7.28
CA GLU A 33 -15.28 -6.52 -6.37
C GLU A 33 -14.34 -7.73 -6.16
N LEU A 34 -13.72 -8.26 -7.20
CA LEU A 34 -12.79 -9.36 -7.10
C LEU A 34 -11.50 -8.95 -6.36
N GLU A 35 -10.97 -7.75 -6.64
CA GLU A 35 -9.81 -7.22 -5.91
C GLU A 35 -10.15 -7.05 -4.43
N GLU A 36 -11.32 -6.51 -4.09
CA GLU A 36 -11.75 -6.33 -2.69
C GLU A 36 -11.85 -7.68 -1.96
N ALA A 37 -12.47 -8.69 -2.58
CA ALA A 37 -12.54 -10.03 -2.02
C ALA A 37 -11.16 -10.64 -1.77
N ASN A 38 -10.24 -10.51 -2.73
CA ASN A 38 -8.88 -11.03 -2.60
C ASN A 38 -8.07 -10.25 -1.53
N ILE A 39 -8.27 -8.93 -1.41
CA ILE A 39 -7.68 -8.11 -0.35
C ILE A 39 -8.13 -8.61 1.03
N GLN A 40 -9.41 -8.93 1.18
CA GLN A 40 -9.94 -9.47 2.43
C GLN A 40 -9.33 -10.83 2.79
N GLU A 41 -9.15 -11.72 1.81
CA GLU A 41 -8.43 -12.99 2.01
C GLU A 41 -6.96 -12.76 2.45
N GLY A 42 -6.31 -11.76 1.86
CA GLY A 42 -4.96 -11.34 2.24
C GLY A 42 -4.88 -10.88 3.70
N LEU A 43 -5.86 -10.08 4.16
CA LEU A 43 -5.96 -9.64 5.54
C LEU A 43 -6.19 -10.83 6.48
N GLU A 44 -7.13 -11.72 6.17
CA GLU A 44 -7.36 -12.93 6.96
C GLU A 44 -6.10 -13.79 7.09
N TRP A 45 -5.36 -13.97 5.98
CA TRP A 45 -4.09 -14.69 6.02
C TRP A 45 -3.08 -14.01 6.95
N ALA A 46 -2.98 -12.68 6.92
CA ALA A 46 -2.05 -11.94 7.77
C ALA A 46 -2.38 -12.11 9.26
N LEU A 47 -3.68 -12.16 9.61
CA LEU A 47 -4.16 -12.25 10.99
C LEU A 47 -4.20 -13.68 11.57
N ARG A 48 -4.13 -14.73 10.75
CA ARG A 48 -4.24 -16.13 11.23
C ARG A 48 -3.16 -16.55 12.21
N ARG A 49 -1.98 -15.93 12.18
CA ARG A 49 -0.87 -16.17 13.13
C ARG A 49 0.03 -14.95 13.23
N ALA A 50 0.70 -14.82 14.35
CA ALA A 50 1.71 -13.76 14.51
C ALA A 50 2.82 -13.90 13.45
N ARG A 51 3.15 -12.79 12.80
CA ARG A 51 4.23 -12.67 11.81
C ARG A 51 5.03 -11.40 12.10
N GLU A 52 6.29 -11.40 11.72
CA GLU A 52 7.06 -10.15 11.72
C GLU A 52 6.64 -9.31 10.49
N VAL A 53 5.96 -8.20 10.76
CA VAL A 53 5.49 -7.26 9.71
C VAL A 53 6.67 -6.54 9.05
N LEU A 54 7.70 -6.21 9.85
CA LEU A 54 8.91 -5.54 9.37
C LEU A 54 9.90 -6.54 8.76
N SER A 55 9.53 -7.16 7.65
CA SER A 55 10.40 -8.02 6.85
C SER A 55 10.13 -7.86 5.36
N GLU A 56 11.18 -7.96 4.52
CA GLU A 56 11.02 -7.92 3.06
C GLU A 56 10.06 -9.04 2.58
N GLU A 57 10.18 -10.25 3.17
CA GLU A 57 9.31 -11.38 2.85
C GLU A 57 7.84 -11.03 3.09
N PHE A 58 7.51 -10.40 4.21
CA PHE A 58 6.14 -10.06 4.54
C PHE A 58 5.60 -8.96 3.60
N VAL A 59 6.39 -7.96 3.25
CA VAL A 59 6.01 -6.91 2.29
C VAL A 59 5.56 -7.52 0.95
N TYR A 60 6.35 -8.44 0.39
CA TYR A 60 6.03 -9.04 -0.90
C TYR A 60 4.93 -10.10 -0.81
N GLU A 61 4.93 -10.91 0.24
CA GLU A 61 3.93 -11.97 0.43
C GLU A 61 2.54 -11.40 0.74
N LEU A 62 2.43 -10.33 1.54
CA LEU A 62 1.16 -9.68 1.79
C LEU A 62 0.56 -9.16 0.49
N HIS A 63 1.34 -8.44 -0.33
CA HIS A 63 0.87 -7.97 -1.62
C HIS A 63 0.44 -9.13 -2.53
N ARG A 64 1.20 -10.22 -2.53
CA ARG A 64 0.81 -11.41 -3.26
C ARG A 64 -0.55 -11.93 -2.80
N ARG A 65 -0.76 -12.09 -1.50
CA ARG A 65 -2.03 -12.58 -0.93
C ARG A 65 -3.22 -11.67 -1.18
N MET A 66 -2.98 -10.37 -1.31
CA MET A 66 -4.03 -9.38 -1.60
C MET A 66 -4.50 -9.40 -3.06
N PHE A 67 -3.69 -9.93 -3.99
CA PHE A 67 -3.94 -9.72 -5.42
C PHE A 67 -3.73 -10.95 -6.30
N ASP A 68 -3.27 -12.11 -5.79
CA ASP A 68 -2.87 -13.26 -6.60
C ASP A 68 -4.03 -14.05 -7.24
N SER A 69 -5.26 -13.86 -6.78
CA SER A 69 -6.45 -14.39 -7.44
C SER A 69 -6.87 -13.57 -8.66
N VAL A 70 -6.36 -12.33 -8.78
CA VAL A 70 -6.73 -11.39 -9.84
C VAL A 70 -5.57 -11.11 -10.78
N TRP A 71 -4.34 -11.02 -10.26
CA TRP A 71 -3.19 -10.54 -11.01
C TRP A 71 -1.97 -11.47 -10.95
N ALA A 72 -1.48 -11.90 -12.10
CA ALA A 72 -0.30 -12.75 -12.23
C ALA A 72 1.01 -12.11 -11.72
N TRP A 73 1.07 -10.77 -11.63
CA TRP A 73 2.22 -10.03 -11.11
C TRP A 73 2.13 -9.75 -9.60
N ALA A 74 1.07 -10.21 -8.92
CA ALA A 74 0.92 -10.02 -7.48
C ALA A 74 2.17 -10.43 -6.70
N GLY A 75 2.65 -9.57 -5.80
CA GLY A 75 3.88 -9.78 -5.03
C GLY A 75 5.19 -9.59 -5.80
N LYS A 76 5.14 -9.32 -7.10
CA LYS A 76 6.35 -9.09 -7.91
C LYS A 76 6.67 -7.60 -7.99
N VAL A 77 7.95 -7.27 -7.87
CA VAL A 77 8.42 -5.89 -8.09
C VAL A 77 8.15 -5.46 -9.53
N ARG A 78 7.69 -4.22 -9.69
CA ARG A 78 7.47 -3.63 -11.01
C ARG A 78 8.74 -3.60 -11.86
N LEU A 79 8.59 -3.77 -13.14
CA LEU A 79 9.68 -3.75 -14.11
C LEU A 79 9.74 -2.45 -14.92
N THR A 80 8.74 -1.57 -14.72
CA THR A 80 8.62 -0.27 -15.40
C THR A 80 8.68 0.88 -14.39
N ASP A 81 9.09 2.06 -14.85
CA ASP A 81 8.94 3.27 -14.07
C ASP A 81 7.48 3.74 -14.15
N LYS A 82 6.98 4.29 -13.05
CA LYS A 82 5.61 4.79 -12.95
C LYS A 82 5.62 6.31 -12.85
N ASN A 83 4.45 6.92 -12.93
CA ASN A 83 4.26 8.36 -12.71
C ASN A 83 4.67 8.82 -11.29
N ILE A 84 4.75 7.89 -10.35
CA ILE A 84 5.24 8.08 -8.97
C ILE A 84 6.13 6.90 -8.58
N GLY A 85 6.97 7.09 -7.58
CA GLY A 85 7.85 6.04 -7.06
C GLY A 85 9.33 6.30 -7.36
N VAL A 86 10.17 5.48 -6.77
CA VAL A 86 11.62 5.49 -7.03
C VAL A 86 11.94 4.82 -8.38
N ASP A 87 13.16 5.00 -8.88
CA ASP A 87 13.65 4.24 -10.04
C ASP A 87 13.43 2.73 -9.83
N LYS A 88 12.94 2.04 -10.88
CA LYS A 88 12.59 0.61 -10.81
C LYS A 88 13.74 -0.29 -10.34
N HIS A 89 14.99 0.06 -10.64
CA HIS A 89 16.16 -0.70 -10.23
C HIS A 89 16.53 -0.46 -8.76
N ALA A 90 16.06 0.64 -8.18
CA ALA A 90 16.27 0.98 -6.76
C ALA A 90 15.24 0.35 -5.83
N VAL A 91 14.08 -0.10 -6.32
CA VAL A 91 12.94 -0.56 -5.51
C VAL A 91 13.35 -1.53 -4.41
N ARG A 92 14.06 -2.61 -4.74
CA ARG A 92 14.45 -3.64 -3.75
C ARG A 92 15.36 -3.07 -2.66
N THR A 93 16.30 -2.21 -3.05
CA THR A 93 17.22 -1.55 -2.12
C THR A 93 16.49 -0.61 -1.19
N GLU A 94 15.53 0.17 -1.72
CA GLU A 94 14.76 1.11 -0.93
C GLU A 94 13.76 0.41 0.02
N VAL A 95 13.15 -0.70 -0.39
CA VAL A 95 12.33 -1.53 0.51
C VAL A 95 13.17 -2.08 1.66
N ARG A 96 14.37 -2.61 1.38
CA ARG A 96 15.28 -3.11 2.42
C ARG A 96 15.67 -2.01 3.40
N LYS A 97 16.08 -0.84 2.92
CA LYS A 97 16.40 0.31 3.77
C LYS A 97 15.22 0.72 4.64
N LEU A 98 14.00 0.76 4.07
CA LEU A 98 12.81 1.07 4.85
C LEU A 98 12.59 0.07 6.00
N ILE A 99 12.78 -1.22 5.75
CA ILE A 99 12.68 -2.24 6.80
C ILE A 99 13.76 -2.04 7.87
N GLU A 100 15.01 -1.82 7.48
CA GLU A 100 16.12 -1.56 8.39
C GLU A 100 15.87 -0.31 9.25
N ASP A 101 15.42 0.79 8.63
CA ASP A 101 15.05 2.03 9.33
C ASP A 101 13.90 1.80 10.32
N ALA A 102 12.84 1.11 9.91
CA ALA A 102 11.69 0.85 10.77
C ALA A 102 12.02 -0.07 11.96
N LEU A 103 12.87 -1.07 11.75
CA LEU A 103 13.41 -1.91 12.82
C LEU A 103 14.22 -1.07 13.81
N PHE A 104 15.09 -0.20 13.32
CA PHE A 104 15.87 0.73 14.15
C PHE A 104 14.95 1.67 14.96
N TRP A 105 13.91 2.24 14.33
CA TRP A 105 12.96 3.12 15.02
C TRP A 105 12.23 2.39 16.14
N ARG A 106 11.79 1.14 15.89
CA ARG A 106 11.12 0.29 16.87
C ARG A 106 12.03 -0.04 18.04
N GLU A 107 13.25 -0.52 17.77
CA GLU A 107 14.19 -0.98 18.79
C GLU A 107 14.70 0.14 19.69
N ASN A 108 14.81 1.36 19.15
CA ASN A 108 15.32 2.51 19.88
C ASN A 108 14.20 3.45 20.38
N GLY A 109 12.92 3.11 20.18
CA GLY A 109 11.80 3.93 20.63
C GLY A 109 11.81 5.34 20.03
N VAL A 110 12.23 5.47 18.75
CA VAL A 110 12.39 6.78 18.09
C VAL A 110 11.04 7.48 17.93
N TYR A 111 10.00 6.73 17.62
CA TYR A 111 8.64 7.20 17.39
C TYR A 111 7.64 6.37 18.22
N ASP A 112 6.48 6.95 18.54
CA ASP A 112 5.36 6.16 19.05
C ASP A 112 4.80 5.22 17.94
N ALA A 113 3.92 4.31 18.31
CA ALA A 113 3.40 3.28 17.41
C ALA A 113 2.70 3.86 16.17
N ASP A 114 1.91 4.91 16.37
CA ASP A 114 1.18 5.56 15.28
C ASP A 114 2.13 6.26 14.32
N GLU A 115 3.06 7.06 14.84
CA GLU A 115 3.99 7.79 14.01
C GLU A 115 4.91 6.85 13.23
N LEU A 116 5.41 5.78 13.86
CA LEU A 116 6.24 4.77 13.20
C LEU A 116 5.47 4.13 12.05
N ALA A 117 4.22 3.68 12.29
CA ALA A 117 3.41 3.03 11.26
C ALA A 117 3.05 3.99 10.11
N VAL A 118 2.76 5.26 10.39
CA VAL A 118 2.44 6.27 9.37
C VAL A 118 3.68 6.65 8.55
N ARG A 119 4.86 6.77 9.16
CA ARG A 119 6.13 7.01 8.44
C ARG A 119 6.48 5.83 7.54
N PHE A 120 6.29 4.61 8.04
CA PHE A 120 6.47 3.39 7.27
C PHE A 120 5.51 3.36 6.06
N HIS A 121 4.22 3.65 6.29
CA HIS A 121 3.21 3.78 5.23
C HIS A 121 3.63 4.78 4.15
N HIS A 122 3.93 6.01 4.56
CA HIS A 122 4.33 7.10 3.65
C HIS A 122 5.52 6.67 2.78
N ARG A 123 6.58 6.15 3.41
CA ARG A 123 7.77 5.73 2.67
C ARG A 123 7.50 4.55 1.73
N LEU A 124 6.66 3.59 2.12
CA LEU A 124 6.27 2.47 1.26
C LEU A 124 5.46 2.91 0.04
N VAL A 125 4.53 3.87 0.23
CA VAL A 125 3.80 4.51 -0.88
C VAL A 125 4.77 5.25 -1.81
N PHE A 126 5.73 5.98 -1.25
CA PHE A 126 6.75 6.71 -2.02
C PHE A 126 7.64 5.78 -2.84
N ILE A 127 8.08 4.63 -2.30
CA ILE A 127 8.88 3.61 -3.03
C ILE A 127 8.08 3.03 -4.19
N HIS A 128 6.79 2.79 -4.00
CA HIS A 128 5.88 2.27 -5.02
C HIS A 128 6.36 0.95 -5.63
N PRO A 129 6.49 -0.12 -4.83
CA PRO A 129 7.22 -1.31 -5.26
C PRO A 129 6.53 -2.16 -6.33
N PHE A 130 5.22 -2.08 -6.46
CA PHE A 130 4.43 -3.00 -7.29
C PHE A 130 3.83 -2.31 -8.53
N PRO A 131 3.40 -3.07 -9.55
CA PRO A 131 2.72 -2.53 -10.72
C PRO A 131 1.47 -1.72 -10.36
N ASN A 132 0.67 -2.20 -9.41
CA ASN A 132 -0.53 -1.53 -8.89
C ASN A 132 -0.80 -1.94 -7.44
N GLY A 133 -1.87 -1.42 -6.80
CA GLY A 133 -2.28 -1.80 -5.45
C GLY A 133 -1.44 -1.20 -4.31
N ASN A 134 -0.41 -0.40 -4.60
CA ASN A 134 0.56 0.09 -3.62
C ASN A 134 -0.08 0.84 -2.45
N GLY A 135 -1.07 1.70 -2.70
CA GLY A 135 -1.75 2.45 -1.64
C GLY A 135 -2.56 1.55 -0.70
N ARG A 136 -3.31 0.57 -1.25
CA ARG A 136 -4.09 -0.40 -0.46
C ARG A 136 -3.17 -1.28 0.38
N HIS A 137 -2.10 -1.80 -0.25
CA HIS A 137 -1.08 -2.58 0.41
C HIS A 137 -0.38 -1.80 1.54
N ALA A 138 0.06 -0.57 1.28
CA ALA A 138 0.77 0.22 2.28
C ALA A 138 -0.11 0.58 3.48
N ARG A 139 -1.41 0.85 3.29
CA ARG A 139 -2.35 1.04 4.40
C ARG A 139 -2.49 -0.23 5.24
N MET A 140 -2.69 -1.38 4.60
CA MET A 140 -2.78 -2.66 5.32
C MET A 140 -1.49 -2.99 6.08
N MET A 141 -0.33 -2.73 5.50
CA MET A 141 0.97 -2.86 6.18
C MET A 141 1.04 -1.98 7.43
N ALA A 142 0.59 -0.72 7.34
CA ALA A 142 0.58 0.20 8.47
C ALA A 142 -0.40 -0.23 9.57
N ASP A 143 -1.58 -0.71 9.21
CA ASP A 143 -2.57 -1.24 10.16
C ASP A 143 -2.03 -2.43 10.93
N LEU A 144 -1.43 -3.39 10.23
CA LEU A 144 -0.80 -4.56 10.84
C LEU A 144 0.40 -4.19 11.71
N LEU A 145 1.20 -3.21 11.28
CA LEU A 145 2.33 -2.71 12.05
C LEU A 145 1.87 -1.99 13.32
N ALA A 146 0.86 -1.11 13.23
CA ALA A 146 0.28 -0.44 14.40
C ALA A 146 -0.23 -1.47 15.42
N GLN A 147 -0.95 -2.51 14.98
CA GLN A 147 -1.42 -3.60 15.82
C GLN A 147 -0.27 -4.39 16.47
N GLN A 148 0.79 -4.70 15.71
CA GLN A 148 1.98 -5.37 16.23
C GLN A 148 2.69 -4.53 17.31
N LEU A 149 2.61 -3.20 17.20
CA LEU A 149 3.16 -2.25 18.18
C LEU A 149 2.20 -1.96 19.36
N GLY A 150 1.03 -2.62 19.41
CA GLY A 150 0.05 -2.49 20.50
C GLY A 150 -0.94 -1.34 20.33
N ALA A 151 -0.99 -0.67 19.19
CA ALA A 151 -2.00 0.32 18.84
C ALA A 151 -3.19 -0.31 18.08
N ALA A 152 -4.30 0.44 17.96
CA ALA A 152 -5.40 0.03 17.09
C ALA A 152 -5.04 0.21 15.60
N ALA A 153 -5.68 -0.54 14.71
CA ALA A 153 -5.64 -0.25 13.28
C ALA A 153 -6.15 1.16 12.99
N PHE A 154 -5.74 1.72 11.88
CA PHE A 154 -6.19 3.05 11.44
C PHE A 154 -7.58 2.98 10.79
N SER A 155 -8.24 4.12 10.69
CA SER A 155 -9.56 4.29 10.05
C SER A 155 -9.47 4.88 8.63
N TRP A 156 -8.36 5.56 8.33
CA TRP A 156 -8.08 6.16 7.01
C TRP A 156 -9.23 7.04 6.50
N GLY A 157 -9.80 7.86 7.39
CA GLY A 157 -10.93 8.73 7.10
C GLY A 157 -12.29 8.03 7.09
N GLY A 158 -12.36 6.75 7.48
CA GLY A 158 -13.61 6.00 7.65
C GLY A 158 -14.40 5.73 6.37
N GLY A 159 -13.82 5.96 5.18
CA GLY A 159 -14.51 5.81 3.89
C GLY A 159 -13.66 5.20 2.78
N SER A 160 -14.27 5.05 1.59
CA SER A 160 -13.57 4.51 0.42
C SER A 160 -12.62 5.53 -0.21
N LEU A 161 -11.36 5.14 -0.36
CA LEU A 161 -10.32 5.90 -1.06
C LEU A 161 -10.20 5.52 -2.55
N THR A 162 -11.10 4.68 -3.07
CA THR A 162 -11.03 4.19 -4.45
C THR A 162 -11.56 5.19 -5.48
N ASN A 163 -12.46 6.08 -5.06
CA ASN A 163 -13.10 7.06 -5.94
C ASN A 163 -12.47 8.47 -5.79
N THR A 164 -12.73 9.36 -6.78
CA THR A 164 -12.42 10.80 -6.72
C THR A 164 -13.32 11.48 -5.69
N SER A 165 -13.07 11.21 -4.41
CA SER A 165 -13.79 11.81 -3.29
C SER A 165 -12.92 12.89 -2.63
N GLU A 166 -13.55 13.76 -1.87
CA GLU A 166 -12.85 14.72 -1.00
C GLU A 166 -11.87 13.98 -0.07
N LEU A 167 -12.26 12.79 0.40
CA LEU A 167 -11.44 11.92 1.22
C LEU A 167 -10.12 11.52 0.52
N ARG A 168 -10.19 11.13 -0.76
CA ARG A 168 -9.01 10.82 -1.54
C ARG A 168 -8.12 12.04 -1.75
N THR A 169 -8.72 13.20 -2.01
CA THR A 169 -7.98 14.46 -2.17
C THR A 169 -7.27 14.83 -0.88
N ALA A 170 -7.93 14.72 0.28
CA ALA A 170 -7.32 14.93 1.58
C ALA A 170 -6.15 13.98 1.86
N TYR A 171 -6.33 12.69 1.55
CA TYR A 171 -5.27 11.68 1.67
C TYR A 171 -4.04 12.02 0.81
N ILE A 172 -4.23 12.36 -0.46
CA ILE A 172 -3.14 12.72 -1.37
C ILE A 172 -2.43 13.99 -0.89
N GLY A 173 -3.19 15.00 -0.43
CA GLY A 173 -2.62 16.23 0.16
C GLY A 173 -1.77 15.95 1.40
N ALA A 174 -2.24 15.03 2.26
CA ALA A 174 -1.49 14.61 3.45
C ALA A 174 -0.19 13.87 3.10
N LEU A 175 -0.20 13.02 2.05
CA LEU A 175 1.01 12.38 1.53
C LEU A 175 2.01 13.42 0.99
N GLN A 176 1.54 14.40 0.21
CA GLN A 176 2.40 15.47 -0.34
C GLN A 176 3.01 16.35 0.76
N THR A 177 2.29 16.59 1.86
CA THR A 177 2.83 17.28 3.04
C THR A 177 3.90 16.43 3.71
N ALA A 178 3.68 15.13 3.83
CA ALA A 178 4.66 14.19 4.36
C ALA A 178 5.93 14.10 3.49
N ASP A 179 5.84 14.26 2.16
CA ASP A 179 7.00 14.37 1.26
C ASP A 179 7.90 15.57 1.60
N GLN A 180 7.33 16.61 2.22
CA GLN A 180 8.06 17.80 2.69
C GLN A 180 8.60 17.64 4.13
N GLY A 181 8.40 16.47 4.74
CA GLY A 181 8.90 16.11 6.07
C GLY A 181 7.89 16.22 7.21
N ASP A 182 6.71 16.79 6.97
CA ASP A 182 5.64 16.90 7.98
C ASP A 182 4.62 15.76 7.83
N VAL A 183 4.71 14.77 8.70
CA VAL A 183 3.80 13.60 8.75
C VAL A 183 2.54 13.84 9.60
N GLY A 184 2.45 14.98 10.26
CA GLY A 184 1.32 15.31 11.16
C GLY A 184 -0.04 15.16 10.47
N PRO A 185 -0.29 15.84 9.34
CA PRO A 185 -1.56 15.72 8.59
C PRO A 185 -1.89 14.29 8.16
N LEU A 186 -0.88 13.49 7.78
CA LEU A 186 -1.09 12.09 7.40
C LEU A 186 -1.47 11.23 8.62
N ARG A 187 -0.87 11.50 9.78
CA ARG A 187 -1.21 10.82 11.04
C ARG A 187 -2.64 11.17 11.49
N GLU A 188 -3.04 12.43 11.42
CA GLU A 188 -4.40 12.87 11.71
C GLU A 188 -5.41 12.20 10.76
N PHE A 189 -5.12 12.19 9.46
CA PHE A 189 -5.95 11.52 8.47
C PHE A 189 -6.07 10.01 8.73
N ALA A 190 -4.99 9.34 9.08
CA ALA A 190 -5.02 7.91 9.37
C ALA A 190 -5.93 7.57 10.57
N ARG A 191 -6.07 8.47 11.54
CA ARG A 191 -6.90 8.29 12.74
C ARG A 191 -8.31 8.88 12.64
N SER A 192 -8.63 9.63 11.56
CA SER A 192 -9.94 10.27 11.40
C SER A 192 -11.06 9.32 10.99
#